data_b95e5719ddfcc23aeced08c855f5236d
#
_entry.id   b95e5719ddfcc23aeced08c855f5236d
#
_cell.length_a   1.000
_cell.length_b   1.000
_cell.length_c   1.000
_cell.angle_alpha   90.00
_cell.angle_beta   90.00
_cell.angle_gamma   90.00
#
_symmetry.space_group_name_H-M   'P 1'
#
loop_
_entity.id
_entity.type
_entity.pdbx_description
1 polymer ?
#
loop_
_entity_poly.entity_id
_entity_poly.type
_entity_poly.pdbx_seq_one_letter_code
_entity_poly.pdbx_strand_id
1 'polypeptide(L)'
;VLIIAYLLPVFWISNNIGAGFFPHFMLADEVARIGELEQQFGFVKNSAADLATVPKGLAGITKAHSEVNATPWAFISLALAMMMGTASLPHVMMRFFTTPSVKAARKSVGWSVFFIFLLYSSAPMLATLSKLALIDPNLPTGIIGKSIAEVQAIDWYQNWNQANLMFVSDFNGNGTVELNEFFMGGKAVVLATPEIAGLPYVISGLVAAGGMAA
;
A
#
# COMPACT_ATOMS: atom_id res chain seq x y z
N VAL A 1 -17.98 1.95 -2.84
CA VAL A 1 -17.15 3.09 -2.41
C VAL A 1 -15.71 2.63 -2.24
N LEU A 2 -15.40 1.63 -1.37
CA LEU A 2 -14.04 1.17 -1.07
C LEU A 2 -13.22 0.77 -2.32
N ILE A 3 -13.78 -0.01 -3.23
CA ILE A 3 -13.12 -0.42 -4.49
C ILE A 3 -12.74 0.79 -5.33
N ILE A 4 -13.62 1.77 -5.45
CA ILE A 4 -13.36 3.01 -6.18
C ILE A 4 -12.26 3.81 -5.47
N ALA A 5 -12.29 3.86 -4.13
CA ALA A 5 -11.31 4.52 -3.30
C ALA A 5 -9.88 3.97 -3.51
N TYR A 6 -9.73 2.67 -3.73
CA TYR A 6 -8.44 2.05 -4.05
C TYR A 6 -8.04 2.24 -5.51
N LEU A 7 -8.97 2.06 -6.44
CA LEU A 7 -8.65 2.08 -7.87
C LEU A 7 -8.36 3.50 -8.39
N LEU A 8 -9.05 4.54 -7.91
CA LEU A 8 -8.84 5.90 -8.41
C LEU A 8 -7.40 6.39 -8.23
N PRO A 9 -6.79 6.33 -7.02
CA PRO A 9 -5.40 6.73 -6.84
C PRO A 9 -4.44 5.85 -7.66
N VAL A 10 -4.71 4.54 -7.74
CA VAL A 10 -3.89 3.60 -8.51
C VAL A 10 -3.84 4.01 -9.99
N PHE A 11 -4.98 4.24 -10.62
CA PHE A 11 -5.04 4.68 -12.02
C PHE A 11 -4.40 6.05 -12.24
N TRP A 12 -4.62 6.98 -11.31
CA TRP A 12 -4.05 8.32 -11.42
C TRP A 12 -2.52 8.30 -11.34
N ILE A 13 -1.95 7.61 -10.35
CA ILE A 13 -0.51 7.48 -10.20
C ILE A 13 0.07 6.74 -11.39
N SER A 14 -0.54 5.62 -11.80
CA SER A 14 -0.11 4.83 -12.95
C SER A 14 -0.04 5.65 -14.23
N ASN A 15 -1.04 6.49 -14.47
CA ASN A 15 -1.06 7.37 -15.64
C ASN A 15 0.04 8.44 -15.58
N ASN A 16 0.31 9.00 -14.40
CA ASN A 16 1.35 10.02 -14.22
C ASN A 16 2.77 9.45 -14.30
N ILE A 17 2.96 8.20 -13.92
CA ILE A 17 4.24 7.48 -14.03
C ILE A 17 4.47 6.95 -15.45
N GLY A 18 3.42 6.93 -16.30
CA GLY A 18 3.49 6.37 -17.65
C GLY A 18 3.36 4.85 -17.69
N ALA A 19 2.92 4.22 -16.60
CA ALA A 19 2.70 2.76 -16.50
C ALA A 19 1.43 2.29 -17.22
N GLY A 20 0.69 3.16 -17.88
CA GLY A 20 -0.48 2.84 -18.70
C GLY A 20 -1.78 2.62 -17.90
N PHE A 21 -2.86 2.32 -18.63
CA PHE A 21 -4.21 2.22 -18.06
C PHE A 21 -4.44 0.97 -17.21
N PHE A 22 -3.69 -0.12 -17.45
CA PHE A 22 -3.78 -1.37 -16.69
C PHE A 22 -2.49 -1.64 -15.92
N PRO A 23 -2.29 -0.99 -14.77
CA PRO A 23 -1.08 -1.13 -13.99
C PRO A 23 -0.81 -2.57 -13.47
N HIS A 24 -1.83 -3.43 -13.45
CA HIS A 24 -1.70 -4.83 -13.02
C HIS A 24 -0.69 -5.63 -13.87
N PHE A 25 -0.57 -5.33 -15.15
CA PHE A 25 0.37 -6.01 -16.04
C PHE A 25 1.80 -5.50 -15.88
N MET A 26 1.97 -4.29 -15.39
CA MET A 26 3.28 -3.64 -15.22
C MET A 26 3.79 -3.70 -13.77
N LEU A 27 3.04 -4.31 -12.87
CA LEU A 27 3.40 -4.39 -11.44
C LEU A 27 4.79 -5.00 -11.22
N ALA A 28 5.15 -6.01 -12.02
CA ALA A 28 6.45 -6.66 -11.92
C ALA A 28 7.60 -5.70 -12.30
N ASP A 29 7.41 -4.90 -13.34
CA ASP A 29 8.40 -3.92 -13.82
C ASP A 29 8.55 -2.77 -12.80
N GLU A 30 7.44 -2.31 -12.22
CA GLU A 30 7.46 -1.27 -11.19
C GLU A 30 8.11 -1.75 -9.88
N VAL A 31 7.91 -3.01 -9.51
CA VAL A 31 8.60 -3.61 -8.36
C VAL A 31 10.10 -3.75 -8.64
N ALA A 32 10.49 -4.11 -9.87
CA ALA A 32 11.90 -4.16 -10.27
C ALA A 32 12.54 -2.78 -10.21
N ARG A 33 11.85 -1.74 -10.73
CA ARG A 33 12.29 -0.33 -10.65
C ARG A 33 12.48 0.15 -9.21
N ILE A 34 11.56 -0.19 -8.30
CA ILE A 34 11.75 0.11 -6.88
C ILE A 34 13.02 -0.57 -6.35
N GLY A 35 13.26 -1.84 -6.74
CA GLY A 35 14.46 -2.55 -6.33
C GLY A 35 15.76 -1.90 -6.82
N GLU A 36 15.78 -1.36 -8.04
CA GLU A 36 16.91 -0.62 -8.59
C GLU A 36 17.14 0.70 -7.85
N LEU A 37 16.07 1.45 -7.58
CA LEU A 37 16.13 2.69 -6.81
C LEU A 37 16.61 2.44 -5.36
N GLU A 38 16.13 1.38 -4.72
CA GLU A 38 16.58 0.97 -3.39
C GLU A 38 18.09 0.64 -3.37
N GLN A 39 18.61 0.01 -4.43
CA GLN A 39 20.03 -0.25 -4.58
C GLN A 39 20.83 1.04 -4.84
N GLN A 40 20.30 1.92 -5.68
CA GLN A 40 20.93 3.21 -6.01
C GLN A 40 21.07 4.10 -4.77
N PHE A 41 20.06 4.09 -3.88
CA PHE A 41 20.09 4.84 -2.62
C PHE A 41 20.79 4.09 -1.47
N GLY A 42 21.54 3.03 -1.78
CA GLY A 42 22.33 2.29 -0.78
C GLY A 42 21.51 1.41 0.16
N PHE A 43 20.22 1.19 -0.14
CA PHE A 43 19.39 0.26 0.59
C PHE A 43 19.68 -1.17 0.12
N VAL A 44 20.85 -1.67 0.48
CA VAL A 44 21.25 -3.04 0.16
C VAL A 44 20.39 -3.97 1.02
N LYS A 45 19.74 -4.93 0.39
CA LYS A 45 19.13 -6.09 1.09
C LYS A 45 20.24 -6.94 1.72
N ASN A 46 20.92 -6.41 2.70
CA ASN A 46 21.89 -7.16 3.46
C ASN A 46 21.17 -7.85 4.60
N SER A 47 21.32 -9.15 4.63
CA SER A 47 21.10 -10.08 5.76
C SER A 47 19.90 -9.81 6.68
N ALA A 48 19.20 -10.87 7.06
CA ALA A 48 18.09 -10.85 8.03
C ALA A 48 18.43 -10.16 9.38
N ALA A 49 19.72 -9.98 9.68
CA ALA A 49 20.19 -9.29 10.88
C ALA A 49 20.06 -7.77 10.80
N ASP A 50 20.27 -7.16 9.62
CA ASP A 50 20.16 -5.70 9.44
C ASP A 50 18.70 -5.24 9.42
N LEU A 51 17.77 -6.12 9.01
CA LEU A 51 16.34 -5.85 9.00
C LEU A 51 15.71 -5.71 10.40
N ALA A 52 16.36 -6.23 11.42
CA ALA A 52 15.89 -6.12 12.81
C ALA A 52 16.16 -4.73 13.42
N THR A 53 17.14 -4.00 12.89
CA THR A 53 17.58 -2.70 13.40
C THR A 53 17.02 -1.52 12.59
N VAL A 54 16.56 -1.76 11.36
CA VAL A 54 15.96 -0.69 10.54
C VAL A 54 14.52 -0.47 10.98
N PRO A 55 14.16 0.75 11.40
CA PRO A 55 12.77 1.10 11.68
C PRO A 55 11.89 0.73 10.48
N LYS A 56 10.67 0.28 10.74
CA LYS A 56 9.69 -0.19 9.73
C LYS A 56 9.19 0.97 8.86
N GLY A 57 10.09 1.62 8.14
CA GLY A 57 9.81 2.71 7.22
C GLY A 57 9.22 2.23 5.88
N LEU A 58 9.36 3.06 4.86
CA LEU A 58 8.90 2.79 3.49
C LEU A 58 9.37 1.44 2.94
N ALA A 59 10.53 0.95 3.35
CA ALA A 59 11.09 -0.34 2.96
C ALA A 59 10.16 -1.55 3.27
N GLY A 60 9.30 -1.42 4.28
CA GLY A 60 8.36 -2.47 4.67
C GLY A 60 7.08 -2.56 3.84
N ILE A 61 6.72 -1.51 3.09
CA ILE A 61 5.41 -1.41 2.41
C ILE A 61 5.23 -2.46 1.31
N THR A 62 6.31 -2.84 0.62
CA THR A 62 6.28 -3.78 -0.51
C THR A 62 6.73 -5.20 -0.15
N LYS A 63 7.00 -5.51 1.10
CA LYS A 63 7.34 -6.88 1.51
C LYS A 63 6.13 -7.79 1.34
N ALA A 64 6.24 -8.78 0.45
CA ALA A 64 5.21 -9.80 0.22
C ALA A 64 4.97 -10.72 1.42
N HIS A 65 5.98 -10.87 2.28
CA HIS A 65 5.93 -11.74 3.45
C HIS A 65 6.36 -10.97 4.69
N SER A 66 5.61 -11.14 5.79
CA SER A 66 6.07 -10.70 7.10
C SER A 66 7.23 -11.60 7.58
N GLU A 67 8.06 -11.09 8.46
CA GLU A 67 9.15 -11.87 9.07
C GLU A 67 8.65 -13.17 9.75
N VAL A 68 7.39 -13.17 10.20
CA VAL A 68 6.72 -14.33 10.79
C VAL A 68 6.47 -15.45 9.78
N ASN A 69 6.38 -15.14 8.48
CA ASN A 69 6.06 -16.08 7.40
C ASN A 69 7.24 -16.28 6.46
N ALA A 70 8.46 -16.37 7.00
CA ALA A 70 9.71 -16.49 6.25
C ALA A 70 9.82 -17.79 5.44
N THR A 71 9.01 -18.83 5.75
CA THR A 71 9.03 -20.11 5.05
C THR A 71 7.79 -20.32 4.21
N PRO A 72 7.89 -21.00 3.03
CA PRO A 72 6.72 -21.33 2.22
C PRO A 72 5.63 -22.10 2.96
N TRP A 73 6.04 -22.97 3.89
CA TRP A 73 5.10 -23.75 4.70
C TRP A 73 4.33 -22.90 5.71
N ALA A 74 5.00 -21.92 6.33
CA ALA A 74 4.32 -20.96 7.22
C ALA A 74 3.28 -20.12 6.44
N PHE A 75 3.60 -19.71 5.20
CA PHE A 75 2.66 -19.01 4.34
C PHE A 75 1.45 -19.87 3.95
N ILE A 76 1.69 -21.13 3.55
CA ILE A 76 0.59 -22.06 3.19
C ILE A 76 -0.29 -22.34 4.42
N SER A 77 0.30 -22.57 5.59
CA SER A 77 -0.46 -22.82 6.82
C SER A 77 -1.29 -21.61 7.23
N LEU A 78 -0.75 -20.39 7.09
CA LEU A 78 -1.50 -19.15 7.32
C LEU A 78 -2.67 -19.01 6.34
N ALA A 79 -2.42 -19.25 5.04
CA ALA A 79 -3.46 -19.18 4.01
C ALA A 79 -4.59 -20.17 4.31
N LEU A 80 -4.27 -21.42 4.65
CA LEU A 80 -5.27 -22.42 5.02
C LEU A 80 -6.04 -22.04 6.28
N ALA A 81 -5.34 -21.56 7.32
CA ALA A 81 -5.98 -21.10 8.55
C ALA A 81 -6.97 -19.94 8.30
N MET A 82 -6.57 -18.96 7.48
CA MET A 82 -7.44 -17.84 7.10
C MET A 82 -8.63 -18.30 6.25
N MET A 83 -8.44 -19.21 5.31
CA MET A 83 -9.51 -19.78 4.49
C MET A 83 -10.53 -20.53 5.35
N MET A 84 -10.07 -21.41 6.23
CA MET A 84 -10.96 -22.16 7.14
C MET A 84 -11.63 -21.24 8.15
N GLY A 85 -10.89 -20.30 8.73
CA GLY A 85 -11.42 -19.33 9.68
C GLY A 85 -12.53 -18.47 9.09
N THR A 86 -12.34 -17.93 7.88
CA THR A 86 -13.37 -17.13 7.22
C THR A 86 -14.56 -17.94 6.75
N ALA A 87 -14.35 -19.18 6.31
CA ALA A 87 -15.44 -20.07 5.88
C ALA A 87 -16.34 -20.50 7.06
N SER A 88 -15.81 -20.60 8.27
CA SER A 88 -16.54 -21.04 9.47
C SER A 88 -17.26 -19.91 10.22
N LEU A 89 -17.15 -18.66 9.78
CA LEU A 89 -17.79 -17.53 10.45
C LEU A 89 -19.33 -17.65 10.42
N PRO A 90 -20.01 -17.63 11.58
CA PRO A 90 -21.46 -17.85 11.65
C PRO A 90 -22.27 -16.85 10.82
N HIS A 91 -21.85 -15.59 10.78
CA HIS A 91 -22.56 -14.54 10.03
C HIS A 91 -22.44 -14.73 8.50
N VAL A 92 -21.39 -15.38 8.01
CA VAL A 92 -21.26 -15.75 6.59
C VAL A 92 -22.19 -16.92 6.28
N MET A 93 -22.21 -17.93 7.15
CA MET A 93 -23.07 -19.11 6.97
C MET A 93 -24.55 -18.75 7.02
N MET A 94 -24.99 -17.88 7.94
CA MET A 94 -26.39 -17.45 8.03
C MET A 94 -26.90 -16.80 6.75
N ARG A 95 -26.06 -16.12 5.98
CA ARG A 95 -26.46 -15.53 4.69
C ARG A 95 -26.88 -16.57 3.66
N PHE A 96 -26.35 -17.79 3.70
CA PHE A 96 -26.76 -18.85 2.80
C PHE A 96 -28.19 -19.36 3.11
N PHE A 97 -28.59 -19.32 4.38
CA PHE A 97 -29.94 -19.73 4.79
C PHE A 97 -31.03 -18.69 4.46
N THR A 98 -30.65 -17.42 4.29
CA THR A 98 -31.58 -16.33 3.96
C THR A 98 -31.78 -16.15 2.46
N THR A 99 -31.04 -16.88 1.59
CA THR A 99 -31.21 -16.77 0.15
C THR A 99 -32.41 -17.55 -0.37
N PRO A 100 -33.19 -16.99 -1.30
CA PRO A 100 -34.48 -17.63 -1.75
C PRO A 100 -34.25 -18.89 -2.60
N SER A 101 -33.07 -19.11 -3.15
CA SER A 101 -32.76 -20.31 -3.95
C SER A 101 -31.24 -20.57 -4.03
N VAL A 102 -30.89 -21.83 -4.26
CA VAL A 102 -29.47 -22.24 -4.48
C VAL A 102 -28.86 -21.55 -5.69
N LYS A 103 -29.64 -21.28 -6.73
CA LYS A 103 -29.16 -20.56 -7.93
C LYS A 103 -28.82 -19.10 -7.59
N ALA A 104 -29.65 -18.45 -6.79
CA ALA A 104 -29.39 -17.09 -6.31
C ALA A 104 -28.14 -17.03 -5.41
N ALA A 105 -27.97 -18.00 -4.50
CA ALA A 105 -26.80 -18.13 -3.65
C ALA A 105 -25.52 -18.25 -4.47
N ARG A 106 -25.46 -19.15 -5.45
CA ARG A 106 -24.29 -19.33 -6.32
C ARG A 106 -23.95 -18.07 -7.12
N LYS A 107 -24.96 -17.37 -7.65
CA LYS A 107 -24.76 -16.12 -8.37
C LYS A 107 -24.19 -15.03 -7.46
N SER A 108 -24.70 -14.92 -6.23
CA SER A 108 -24.21 -13.96 -5.24
C SER A 108 -22.76 -14.24 -4.84
N VAL A 109 -22.39 -15.50 -4.62
CA VAL A 109 -21.01 -15.90 -4.33
C VAL A 109 -20.08 -15.53 -5.49
N GLY A 110 -20.49 -15.79 -6.74
CA GLY A 110 -19.70 -15.43 -7.92
C GLY A 110 -19.38 -13.93 -7.98
N TRP A 111 -20.38 -13.08 -7.77
CA TRP A 111 -20.17 -11.63 -7.71
C TRP A 111 -19.31 -11.22 -6.52
N SER A 112 -19.52 -11.82 -5.35
CA SER A 112 -18.69 -11.52 -4.17
C SER A 112 -17.24 -11.85 -4.41
N VAL A 113 -16.92 -13.01 -4.97
CA VAL A 113 -15.55 -13.42 -5.30
C VAL A 113 -14.93 -12.45 -6.31
N PHE A 114 -15.68 -12.03 -7.33
CA PHE A 114 -15.20 -11.04 -8.31
C PHE A 114 -14.82 -9.71 -7.65
N PHE A 115 -15.70 -9.15 -6.81
CA PHE A 115 -15.39 -7.88 -6.13
C PHE A 115 -14.27 -8.00 -5.10
N ILE A 116 -14.18 -9.12 -4.39
CA ILE A 116 -13.10 -9.42 -3.47
C ILE A 116 -11.77 -9.51 -4.23
N PHE A 117 -11.73 -10.24 -5.34
CA PHE A 117 -10.55 -10.34 -6.19
C PHE A 117 -10.10 -8.94 -6.66
N LEU A 118 -11.02 -8.12 -7.15
CA LEU A 118 -10.73 -6.77 -7.62
C LEU A 118 -10.16 -5.88 -6.51
N LEU A 119 -10.71 -5.96 -5.30
CA LEU A 119 -10.21 -5.22 -4.14
C LEU A 119 -8.82 -5.69 -3.72
N TYR A 120 -8.62 -6.99 -3.56
CA TYR A 120 -7.34 -7.53 -3.09
C TYR A 120 -6.23 -7.42 -4.14
N SER A 121 -6.55 -7.38 -5.43
CA SER A 121 -5.56 -7.10 -6.47
C SER A 121 -5.13 -5.63 -6.51
N SER A 122 -6.02 -4.71 -6.14
CA SER A 122 -5.70 -3.28 -6.13
C SER A 122 -4.83 -2.86 -4.94
N ALA A 123 -4.90 -3.56 -3.80
CA ALA A 123 -4.17 -3.20 -2.59
C ALA A 123 -2.63 -3.26 -2.73
N PRO A 124 -2.00 -4.35 -3.22
CA PRO A 124 -0.56 -4.40 -3.43
C PRO A 124 -0.09 -3.38 -4.46
N MET A 125 -0.94 -3.12 -5.45
CA MET A 125 -0.69 -2.13 -6.47
C MET A 125 -0.63 -0.71 -5.91
N LEU A 126 -1.61 -0.34 -5.07
CA LEU A 126 -1.60 0.94 -4.36
C LEU A 126 -0.33 1.09 -3.52
N ALA A 127 0.06 0.05 -2.78
CA ALA A 127 1.26 0.07 -1.96
C ALA A 127 2.54 0.27 -2.79
N THR A 128 2.67 -0.45 -3.90
CA THR A 128 3.82 -0.35 -4.82
C THR A 128 3.91 1.03 -5.46
N LEU A 129 2.80 1.51 -6.05
CA LEU A 129 2.78 2.81 -6.71
C LEU A 129 2.96 3.98 -5.74
N SER A 130 2.39 3.89 -4.53
CA SER A 130 2.61 4.90 -3.48
C SER A 130 4.06 4.97 -3.07
N LYS A 131 4.72 3.82 -2.93
CA LYS A 131 6.14 3.75 -2.61
C LYS A 131 6.99 4.33 -3.74
N LEU A 132 6.71 3.94 -4.99
CA LEU A 132 7.41 4.46 -6.16
C LEU A 132 7.26 5.98 -6.28
N ALA A 133 6.05 6.50 -6.07
CA ALA A 133 5.76 7.93 -6.11
C ALA A 133 6.56 8.74 -5.08
N LEU A 134 6.94 8.14 -3.95
CA LEU A 134 7.73 8.80 -2.91
C LEU A 134 9.25 8.64 -3.12
N ILE A 135 9.69 7.51 -3.69
CA ILE A 135 11.12 7.18 -3.83
C ILE A 135 11.71 7.77 -5.11
N ASP A 136 10.96 7.82 -6.20
CA ASP A 136 11.50 8.23 -7.49
C ASP A 136 11.76 9.75 -7.53
N PRO A 137 13.04 10.19 -7.61
CA PRO A 137 13.39 11.61 -7.63
C PRO A 137 12.94 12.30 -8.93
N ASN A 138 12.66 11.54 -10.00
CA ASN A 138 12.17 12.09 -11.26
C ASN A 138 10.70 12.47 -11.21
N LEU A 139 9.97 12.00 -10.19
CA LEU A 139 8.57 12.35 -9.99
C LEU A 139 8.45 13.62 -9.13
N PRO A 140 7.48 14.49 -9.42
CA PRO A 140 7.25 15.70 -8.64
C PRO A 140 6.91 15.41 -7.17
N THR A 141 6.39 14.23 -6.92
CA THR A 141 5.99 13.72 -5.60
C THR A 141 7.14 13.08 -4.82
N GLY A 142 8.27 12.77 -5.49
CA GLY A 142 9.43 12.16 -4.85
C GLY A 142 9.99 13.04 -3.73
N ILE A 143 10.25 12.44 -2.59
CA ILE A 143 10.76 13.12 -1.39
C ILE A 143 12.18 12.67 -1.02
N ILE A 144 12.57 11.49 -1.47
CA ILE A 144 13.92 10.97 -1.19
C ILE A 144 14.97 11.79 -1.93
N GLY A 145 16.01 12.19 -1.20
CA GLY A 145 17.07 13.08 -1.70
C GLY A 145 16.78 14.59 -1.59
N LYS A 146 15.56 14.99 -1.18
CA LYS A 146 15.24 16.40 -0.89
C LYS A 146 15.74 16.79 0.50
N SER A 147 15.93 18.10 0.73
CA SER A 147 16.26 18.58 2.06
C SER A 147 15.06 18.39 3.02
N ILE A 148 15.37 18.13 4.29
CA ILE A 148 14.34 17.96 5.34
C ILE A 148 13.43 19.20 5.41
N ALA A 149 14.01 20.41 5.25
CA ALA A 149 13.24 21.64 5.26
C ALA A 149 12.23 21.73 4.11
N GLU A 150 12.61 21.27 2.90
CA GLU A 150 11.70 21.22 1.76
C GLU A 150 10.56 20.23 1.98
N VAL A 151 10.85 19.05 2.53
CA VAL A 151 9.82 18.04 2.82
C VAL A 151 8.88 18.53 3.92
N GLN A 152 9.40 19.19 4.95
CA GLN A 152 8.59 19.78 6.02
C GLN A 152 7.71 20.95 5.55
N ALA A 153 8.04 21.60 4.46
CA ALA A 153 7.24 22.67 3.86
C ALA A 153 6.07 22.16 3.02
N ILE A 154 6.01 20.86 2.74
CA ILE A 154 4.91 20.25 1.95
C ILE A 154 3.64 20.15 2.79
N ASP A 155 2.53 20.72 2.31
CA ASP A 155 1.25 20.78 3.03
C ASP A 155 0.74 19.40 3.47
N TRP A 156 0.72 18.41 2.56
CA TRP A 156 0.25 17.08 2.90
C TRP A 156 1.14 16.41 3.97
N TYR A 157 2.46 16.64 3.92
CA TYR A 157 3.37 16.10 4.92
C TYR A 157 3.09 16.68 6.31
N GLN A 158 2.88 18.00 6.40
CA GLN A 158 2.56 18.66 7.67
C GLN A 158 1.30 18.10 8.33
N ASN A 159 0.24 17.88 7.54
CA ASN A 159 -1.02 17.32 8.02
C ASN A 159 -0.83 15.93 8.63
N TRP A 160 -0.10 15.06 7.93
CA TRP A 160 0.14 13.69 8.37
C TRP A 160 1.18 13.60 9.50
N ASN A 161 2.13 14.55 9.55
CA ASN A 161 3.09 14.66 10.64
C ASN A 161 2.40 15.09 11.95
N GLN A 162 1.49 16.06 11.91
CA GLN A 162 0.69 16.47 13.08
C GLN A 162 -0.16 15.31 13.64
N ALA A 163 -0.60 14.40 12.78
CA ALA A 163 -1.31 13.19 13.17
C ALA A 163 -0.38 12.08 13.73
N ASN A 164 0.94 12.30 13.77
CA ASN A 164 1.96 11.31 14.11
C ASN A 164 1.91 10.04 13.24
N LEU A 165 1.48 10.15 12.00
CA LEU A 165 1.40 9.04 11.05
C LEU A 165 2.52 9.04 10.03
N MET A 166 3.22 10.17 9.90
CA MET A 166 4.43 10.35 9.08
C MET A 166 5.43 11.23 9.80
N PHE A 167 6.70 10.88 9.73
CA PHE A 167 7.78 11.71 10.25
C PHE A 167 9.10 11.40 9.54
N VAL A 168 9.96 12.39 9.52
CA VAL A 168 11.36 12.28 9.08
C VAL A 168 12.27 12.36 10.29
N SER A 169 13.25 11.49 10.38
CA SER A 169 14.26 11.50 11.43
C SER A 169 15.64 11.45 10.81
N ASP A 170 16.36 12.55 10.87
CA ASP A 170 17.74 12.66 10.38
C ASP A 170 18.69 11.93 11.33
N PHE A 171 19.11 10.72 10.97
CA PHE A 171 19.99 9.90 11.81
C PHE A 171 21.46 10.19 11.57
N ASN A 172 21.81 10.66 10.38
CA ASN A 172 23.21 10.89 9.99
C ASN A 172 23.60 12.38 10.02
N GLY A 173 22.66 13.29 10.21
CA GLY A 173 22.87 14.73 10.30
C GLY A 173 23.22 15.38 8.97
N ASN A 174 22.88 14.75 7.84
CA ASN A 174 23.19 15.28 6.50
C ASN A 174 22.15 16.29 6.00
N GLY A 175 20.99 16.41 6.67
CA GLY A 175 19.92 17.33 6.33
C GLY A 175 19.13 16.95 5.08
N THR A 176 19.37 15.76 4.51
CA THR A 176 18.65 15.22 3.35
C THR A 176 17.82 14.02 3.76
N VAL A 177 16.66 13.84 3.14
CA VAL A 177 15.76 12.71 3.48
C VAL A 177 16.22 11.45 2.75
N GLU A 178 16.63 10.47 3.51
CA GLU A 178 16.97 9.13 3.03
C GLU A 178 15.81 8.15 3.22
N LEU A 179 15.88 7.01 2.52
CA LEU A 179 14.82 6.00 2.54
C LEU A 179 14.58 5.40 3.93
N ASN A 180 15.64 5.29 4.73
CA ASN A 180 15.62 4.79 6.11
C ASN A 180 15.19 5.85 7.14
N GLU A 181 15.13 7.11 6.76
CA GLU A 181 14.81 8.26 7.61
C GLU A 181 13.37 8.73 7.48
N PHE A 182 12.67 8.30 6.42
CA PHE A 182 11.25 8.60 6.23
C PHE A 182 10.37 7.45 6.75
N PHE A 183 9.53 7.80 7.70
CA PHE A 183 8.61 6.87 8.34
C PHE A 183 7.17 7.19 7.95
N MET A 184 6.45 6.15 7.53
CA MET A 184 5.04 6.21 7.20
C MET A 184 4.31 5.05 7.84
N GLY A 185 3.31 5.35 8.65
CA GLY A 185 2.47 4.33 9.26
C GLY A 185 1.70 3.54 8.20
N GLY A 186 1.69 2.21 8.28
CA GLY A 186 1.00 1.37 7.30
C GLY A 186 -0.50 1.71 7.13
N LYS A 187 -1.13 2.26 8.17
CA LYS A 187 -2.52 2.74 8.10
C LYS A 187 -2.67 4.05 7.32
N ALA A 188 -1.62 4.86 7.26
CA ALA A 188 -1.62 6.13 6.55
C ALA A 188 -1.49 5.95 5.03
N VAL A 189 -0.84 4.88 4.56
CA VAL A 189 -0.55 4.67 3.13
C VAL A 189 -1.78 4.86 2.26
N VAL A 190 -2.88 4.18 2.57
CA VAL A 190 -4.11 4.23 1.76
C VAL A 190 -4.75 5.63 1.78
N LEU A 191 -4.78 6.26 2.96
CA LEU A 191 -5.45 7.55 3.16
C LEU A 191 -4.63 8.71 2.62
N ALA A 192 -3.29 8.65 2.71
CA ALA A 192 -2.38 9.70 2.26
C ALA A 192 -2.08 9.63 0.76
N THR A 193 -2.19 8.45 0.14
CA THR A 193 -1.85 8.26 -1.28
C THR A 193 -2.54 9.26 -2.22
N PRO A 194 -3.84 9.58 -2.07
CA PRO A 194 -4.49 10.59 -2.93
C PRO A 194 -3.88 11.98 -2.79
N GLU A 195 -3.49 12.38 -1.58
CA GLU A 195 -2.87 13.68 -1.33
C GLU A 195 -1.44 13.71 -1.87
N ILE A 196 -0.66 12.64 -1.65
CA ILE A 196 0.69 12.46 -2.21
C ILE A 196 0.63 12.53 -3.75
N ALA A 197 -0.37 11.91 -4.36
CA ALA A 197 -0.58 11.92 -5.81
C ALA A 197 -1.10 13.26 -6.37
N GLY A 198 -1.36 14.26 -5.52
CA GLY A 198 -1.90 15.55 -5.94
C GLY A 198 -3.36 15.50 -6.40
N LEU A 199 -4.13 14.50 -5.96
CA LEU A 199 -5.55 14.39 -6.27
C LEU A 199 -6.37 15.42 -5.50
N PRO A 200 -7.52 15.87 -6.07
CA PRO A 200 -8.41 16.79 -5.37
C PRO A 200 -8.89 16.25 -4.02
N TYR A 201 -9.05 17.12 -3.03
CA TYR A 201 -9.50 16.77 -1.67
C TYR A 201 -10.81 15.97 -1.61
N VAL A 202 -11.68 16.12 -2.62
CA VAL A 202 -12.90 15.33 -2.75
C VAL A 202 -12.60 13.83 -2.84
N ILE A 203 -11.52 13.46 -3.54
CA ILE A 203 -11.09 12.06 -3.69
C ILE A 203 -10.48 11.56 -2.38
N SER A 204 -9.67 12.37 -1.71
CA SER A 204 -9.14 12.05 -0.37
C SER A 204 -10.28 11.81 0.62
N GLY A 205 -11.32 12.66 0.59
CA GLY A 205 -12.53 12.47 1.38
C GLY A 205 -13.29 11.18 1.04
N LEU A 206 -13.39 10.82 -0.25
CA LEU A 206 -14.02 9.58 -0.69
C LEU A 206 -13.24 8.34 -0.20
N VAL A 207 -11.91 8.40 -0.23
CA VAL A 207 -11.03 7.32 0.28
C VAL A 207 -11.18 7.18 1.78
N ALA A 208 -11.19 8.28 2.53
CA ALA A 208 -11.42 8.28 3.97
C ALA A 208 -12.81 7.71 4.33
N ALA A 209 -13.86 8.14 3.62
CA ALA A 209 -15.21 7.60 3.79
C ALA A 209 -15.27 6.09 3.46
N GLY A 210 -14.54 5.65 2.42
CA GLY A 210 -14.41 4.23 2.08
C GLY A 210 -13.75 3.42 3.19
N GLY A 211 -12.68 3.96 3.79
CA GLY A 211 -11.98 3.32 4.90
C GLY A 211 -12.82 3.24 6.19
N MET A 212 -13.64 4.25 6.46
CA MET A 212 -14.55 4.24 7.62
C MET A 212 -15.78 3.33 7.43
N ALA A 213 -16.19 3.07 6.17
CA ALA A 213 -17.34 2.23 5.85
C ALA A 213 -17.00 0.73 5.78
N ALA A 214 -15.72 0.36 5.87
CA ALA A 214 -15.23 -1.01 5.82
C ALA A 214 -15.09 -1.61 7.22
#